data_b833c4c762406eb28e419c4afaa87a6e
#
_entry.id   b833c4c762406eb28e419c4afaa87a6e
#
_cell.length_a   1.000
_cell.length_b   1.000
_cell.length_c   1.000
_cell.angle_alpha   90.00
_cell.angle_beta   90.00
_cell.angle_gamma   90.00
#
_symmetry.space_group_name_H-M   'P 1'
#
loop_
_entity.id
_entity.type
_entity.pdbx_description
1 polymer ?
#
loop_
_entity_poly.entity_id
_entity_poly.type
_entity_poly.pdbx_seq_one_letter_code
_entity_poly.pdbx_strand_id
1 'polypeptide(L)'
;MLAEQLGLGKVSGSDEDGHMMYRAAASQGDSSKLSMLWTDLEQGGSYVFVTMETQNLLKAEELQDTAEKTGKIMMAAGITPEWNASIQGSALSQGLPGEALAAIEGTMEAEGSGLHAVESYEDVSTVSRSYTVPGSKRFVNSGDHKIALQMAVHQNDNDNSNRVTIGLPLITIEY
;
A
#
# COMPACT_ATOMS: atom_id res chain seq x y z
N MET A 1 21.68 -5.67 14.03
CA MET A 1 20.56 -4.70 14.03
C MET A 1 19.54 -5.06 12.95
N LEU A 2 18.24 -4.70 13.10
CA LEU A 2 17.19 -5.04 12.11
C LEU A 2 17.55 -4.57 10.69
N ALA A 3 18.00 -3.32 10.54
CA ALA A 3 18.41 -2.78 9.24
C ALA A 3 19.51 -3.63 8.55
N GLU A 4 20.48 -4.12 9.28
CA GLU A 4 21.54 -5.00 8.77
C GLU A 4 21.00 -6.35 8.32
N GLN A 5 20.09 -6.94 9.11
CA GLN A 5 19.42 -8.21 8.75
C GLN A 5 18.56 -8.08 7.50
N LEU A 6 17.96 -6.89 7.29
CA LEU A 6 17.22 -6.55 6.09
C LEU A 6 18.10 -6.20 4.88
N GLY A 7 19.43 -6.15 5.07
CA GLY A 7 20.37 -5.76 4.01
C GLY A 7 20.31 -4.29 3.63
N LEU A 8 19.83 -3.44 4.56
CA LEU A 8 19.73 -2.01 4.34
C LEU A 8 21.09 -1.34 4.54
N GLY A 9 21.25 -0.18 3.91
CA GLY A 9 22.44 0.65 4.03
C GLY A 9 22.61 1.28 5.41
N LYS A 10 23.41 2.32 5.48
CA LYS A 10 23.69 3.04 6.73
C LYS A 10 22.41 3.63 7.31
N VAL A 11 22.17 3.39 8.59
CA VAL A 11 21.09 4.02 9.34
C VAL A 11 21.45 5.49 9.63
N SER A 12 20.55 6.41 9.30
CA SER A 12 20.60 7.82 9.69
C SER A 12 19.53 8.09 10.75
N GLY A 13 19.88 8.88 11.75
CA GLY A 13 18.93 9.35 12.78
C GLY A 13 18.71 10.85 12.64
N SER A 14 17.48 11.30 12.87
CA SER A 14 17.08 12.70 12.96
C SER A 14 16.07 12.88 14.09
N ASP A 15 16.07 14.03 14.73
CA ASP A 15 14.98 14.44 15.61
C ASP A 15 13.96 15.22 14.78
N GLU A 16 12.71 14.79 14.82
CA GLU A 16 11.60 15.42 14.13
C GLU A 16 10.46 15.64 15.14
N ASP A 17 10.24 16.89 15.49
CA ASP A 17 9.22 17.32 16.46
C ASP A 17 9.32 16.59 17.82
N GLY A 18 10.55 16.32 18.29
CA GLY A 18 10.82 15.64 19.55
C GLY A 18 10.77 14.11 19.49
N HIS A 19 10.59 13.54 18.30
CA HIS A 19 10.64 12.10 18.06
C HIS A 19 11.91 11.71 17.32
N MET A 20 12.63 10.73 17.85
CA MET A 20 13.78 10.18 17.14
C MET A 20 13.30 9.29 15.98
N MET A 21 13.71 9.69 14.78
CA MET A 21 13.44 8.96 13.55
C MET A 21 14.72 8.32 13.02
N TYR A 22 14.68 7.03 12.72
CA TYR A 22 15.80 6.30 12.14
C TYR A 22 15.41 5.78 10.76
N ARG A 23 16.19 6.11 9.74
CA ARG A 23 15.93 5.74 8.34
C ARG A 23 17.11 4.96 7.77
N ALA A 24 16.78 3.93 7.01
CA ALA A 24 17.74 3.19 6.19
C ALA A 24 17.08 2.76 4.89
N ALA A 25 17.85 2.67 3.81
CA ALA A 25 17.34 2.20 2.52
C ALA A 25 18.43 1.50 1.73
N ALA A 26 18.02 0.60 0.85
CA ALA A 26 18.87 -0.04 -0.14
C ALA A 26 18.10 -0.21 -1.45
N SER A 27 18.78 0.00 -2.58
CA SER A 27 18.25 -0.38 -3.89
C SER A 27 18.38 -1.88 -4.07
N GLN A 28 17.33 -2.51 -4.60
CA GLN A 28 17.32 -3.92 -4.93
C GLN A 28 17.19 -4.07 -6.46
N GLY A 29 18.32 -4.13 -7.14
CA GLY A 29 18.39 -4.05 -8.60
C GLY A 29 18.02 -2.66 -9.12
N ASP A 30 17.65 -2.58 -10.41
CA ASP A 30 17.49 -1.31 -11.12
C ASP A 30 16.12 -0.64 -10.89
N SER A 31 15.14 -1.35 -10.34
CA SER A 31 13.75 -0.85 -10.27
C SER A 31 13.05 -1.06 -8.94
N SER A 32 13.73 -1.63 -7.96
CA SER A 32 13.13 -1.93 -6.64
C SER A 32 13.94 -1.29 -5.52
N LYS A 33 13.23 -0.88 -4.47
CA LYS A 33 13.81 -0.25 -3.28
C LYS A 33 13.21 -0.88 -2.03
N LEU A 34 14.06 -1.16 -1.05
CA LEU A 34 13.67 -1.51 0.30
C LEU A 34 14.08 -0.37 1.23
N SER A 35 13.17 0.09 2.06
CA SER A 35 13.43 1.13 3.04
C SER A 35 12.83 0.78 4.40
N MET A 36 13.41 1.32 5.45
CA MET A 36 12.94 1.18 6.81
C MET A 36 12.85 2.56 7.45
N LEU A 37 11.75 2.81 8.14
CA LEU A 37 11.57 3.89 9.07
C LEU A 37 11.28 3.29 10.45
N TRP A 38 12.03 3.70 11.45
CA TRP A 38 11.78 3.42 12.85
C TRP A 38 11.58 4.72 13.60
N THR A 39 10.53 4.83 14.38
CA THR A 39 10.26 5.99 15.23
C THR A 39 9.91 5.56 16.63
N ASP A 40 10.43 6.26 17.62
CA ASP A 40 10.05 6.07 19.01
C ASP A 40 8.78 6.87 19.34
N LEU A 41 7.97 6.30 20.22
CA LEU A 41 6.77 6.91 20.75
C LEU A 41 6.96 7.36 22.19
N GLU A 42 6.29 8.44 22.60
CA GLU A 42 6.40 9.06 23.92
C GLU A 42 6.15 8.10 25.11
N GLN A 43 5.44 7.00 24.91
CA GLN A 43 5.08 6.05 25.97
C GLN A 43 5.94 4.77 25.99
N GLY A 44 7.12 4.81 25.38
CA GLY A 44 8.06 3.69 25.40
C GLY A 44 7.75 2.59 24.37
N GLY A 45 6.87 2.87 23.42
CA GLY A 45 6.65 2.04 22.24
C GLY A 45 7.48 2.53 21.04
N SER A 46 7.49 1.76 19.97
CA SER A 46 8.11 2.17 18.70
C SER A 46 7.28 1.66 17.53
N TYR A 47 7.26 2.42 16.45
CA TYR A 47 6.77 1.93 15.15
C TYR A 47 7.94 1.63 14.21
N VAL A 48 7.79 0.54 13.48
CA VAL A 48 8.72 0.15 12.41
C VAL A 48 7.92 -0.03 11.14
N PHE A 49 8.26 0.74 10.11
CA PHE A 49 7.74 0.57 8.78
C PHE A 49 8.85 0.03 7.87
N VAL A 50 8.57 -1.05 7.17
CA VAL A 50 9.44 -1.55 6.10
C VAL A 50 8.66 -1.49 4.80
N THR A 51 9.12 -0.64 3.89
CA THR A 51 8.46 -0.38 2.61
C THR A 51 9.27 -0.97 1.48
N MET A 52 8.61 -1.74 0.63
CA MET A 52 9.13 -2.25 -0.62
C MET A 52 8.42 -1.57 -1.78
N GLU A 53 9.19 -0.98 -2.67
CA GLU A 53 8.68 -0.26 -3.83
C GLU A 53 9.25 -0.87 -5.10
N THR A 54 8.46 -0.98 -6.15
CA THR A 54 8.91 -1.30 -7.50
C THR A 54 8.09 -0.52 -8.53
N GLN A 55 8.77 -0.14 -9.61
CA GLN A 55 8.11 0.46 -10.79
C GLN A 55 7.78 -0.59 -11.87
N ASN A 56 8.11 -1.85 -11.62
CA ASN A 56 7.92 -2.93 -12.57
C ASN A 56 7.10 -4.08 -11.97
N LEU A 57 5.80 -4.11 -12.31
CA LEU A 57 4.88 -5.15 -11.86
C LEU A 57 5.24 -6.57 -12.36
N LEU A 58 6.07 -6.69 -13.42
CA LEU A 58 6.57 -7.99 -13.88
C LEU A 58 7.52 -8.63 -12.85
N LYS A 59 7.96 -7.87 -11.86
CA LYS A 59 8.75 -8.35 -10.71
C LYS A 59 7.91 -8.64 -9.46
N ALA A 60 6.62 -8.82 -9.60
CA ALA A 60 5.71 -9.07 -8.47
C ALA A 60 6.09 -10.33 -7.66
N GLU A 61 6.60 -11.38 -8.32
CA GLU A 61 7.08 -12.59 -7.64
C GLU A 61 8.29 -12.28 -6.74
N GLU A 62 9.26 -11.50 -7.23
CA GLU A 62 10.43 -11.08 -6.44
C GLU A 62 10.01 -10.22 -5.22
N LEU A 63 8.95 -9.42 -5.35
CA LEU A 63 8.39 -8.66 -4.24
C LEU A 63 7.76 -9.57 -3.19
N GLN A 64 7.03 -10.60 -3.61
CA GLN A 64 6.41 -11.55 -2.70
C GLN A 64 7.48 -12.29 -1.89
N ASP A 65 8.52 -12.79 -2.53
CA ASP A 65 9.65 -13.46 -1.86
C ASP A 65 10.35 -12.52 -0.88
N THR A 66 10.57 -11.27 -1.27
CA THR A 66 11.17 -10.24 -0.42
C THR A 66 10.26 -9.92 0.77
N ALA A 67 8.94 -9.84 0.56
CA ALA A 67 7.96 -9.63 1.61
C ALA A 67 7.99 -10.77 2.65
N GLU A 68 7.97 -12.01 2.19
CA GLU A 68 8.04 -13.17 3.08
C GLU A 68 9.34 -13.21 3.88
N LYS A 69 10.47 -12.95 3.24
CA LYS A 69 11.79 -12.88 3.89
C LYS A 69 11.82 -11.77 4.93
N THR A 70 11.35 -10.58 4.58
CA THR A 70 11.24 -9.42 5.47
C THR A 70 10.37 -9.75 6.68
N GLY A 71 9.21 -10.36 6.47
CA GLY A 71 8.32 -10.77 7.56
C GLY A 71 8.97 -11.76 8.52
N LYS A 72 9.73 -12.74 8.02
CA LYS A 72 10.48 -13.70 8.85
C LYS A 72 11.55 -13.01 9.68
N ILE A 73 12.27 -12.04 9.11
CA ILE A 73 13.29 -11.25 9.80
C ILE A 73 12.65 -10.41 10.92
N MET A 74 11.53 -9.74 10.63
CA MET A 74 10.79 -8.94 11.61
C MET A 74 10.29 -9.82 12.77
N MET A 75 9.70 -10.98 12.47
CA MET A 75 9.23 -11.92 13.49
C MET A 75 10.38 -12.44 14.37
N ALA A 76 11.53 -12.74 13.77
CA ALA A 76 12.72 -13.14 14.54
C ALA A 76 13.27 -12.02 15.45
N ALA A 77 12.99 -10.77 15.11
CA ALA A 77 13.30 -9.60 15.94
C ALA A 77 12.21 -9.29 16.98
N GLY A 78 11.17 -10.14 17.13
CA GLY A 78 10.06 -9.94 18.06
C GLY A 78 8.98 -8.98 17.59
N ILE A 79 8.95 -8.64 16.31
CA ILE A 79 7.97 -7.73 15.70
C ILE A 79 6.93 -8.58 14.97
N THR A 80 5.64 -8.37 15.27
CA THR A 80 4.55 -8.97 14.49
C THR A 80 4.15 -8.02 13.37
N PRO A 81 4.54 -8.30 12.10
CA PRO A 81 4.27 -7.38 11.00
C PRO A 81 2.81 -7.50 10.54
N GLU A 82 2.22 -6.35 10.24
CA GLU A 82 1.00 -6.24 9.46
C GLU A 82 1.35 -5.77 8.04
N TRP A 83 0.63 -6.29 7.03
CA TRP A 83 0.92 -6.02 5.64
C TRP A 83 -0.15 -5.15 5.00
N ASN A 84 0.33 -4.19 4.26
CA ASN A 84 -0.46 -3.41 3.32
C ASN A 84 0.25 -3.41 1.95
N ALA A 85 -0.52 -3.44 0.88
CA ALA A 85 0.00 -3.34 -0.48
C ALA A 85 -0.82 -2.31 -1.27
N SER A 86 -0.15 -1.50 -2.06
CA SER A 86 -0.82 -0.57 -2.98
C SER A 86 -0.23 -0.71 -4.38
N ILE A 87 -1.09 -0.67 -5.38
CA ILE A 87 -0.74 -0.69 -6.80
C ILE A 87 -1.31 0.57 -7.43
N GLN A 88 -0.50 1.25 -8.23
CA GLN A 88 -0.93 2.45 -8.92
C GLN A 88 -0.60 2.36 -10.41
N GLY A 89 -1.48 2.86 -11.25
CA GLY A 89 -1.33 2.86 -12.70
C GLY A 89 -2.31 3.81 -13.38
N SER A 90 -2.26 3.88 -14.71
CA SER A 90 -3.20 4.65 -15.51
C SER A 90 -4.42 3.80 -15.87
N ALA A 91 -5.62 4.36 -15.80
CA ALA A 91 -6.81 3.71 -16.29
C ALA A 91 -6.78 3.58 -17.82
N LEU A 92 -7.29 2.47 -18.34
CA LEU A 92 -7.47 2.30 -19.80
C LEU A 92 -8.58 3.21 -20.32
N SER A 93 -9.66 3.38 -19.54
CA SER A 93 -10.75 4.29 -19.86
C SER A 93 -10.42 5.68 -19.33
N GLN A 94 -10.43 6.65 -20.24
CA GLN A 94 -10.31 8.07 -19.93
C GLN A 94 -11.69 8.69 -20.05
N GLY A 95 -12.23 9.22 -18.99
CA GLY A 95 -13.55 9.80 -18.87
C GLY A 95 -13.73 10.32 -17.46
N LEU A 96 -14.95 10.37 -16.97
CA LEU A 96 -15.17 10.72 -15.57
C LEU A 96 -14.58 9.64 -14.63
N PRO A 97 -13.98 10.01 -13.50
CA PRO A 97 -13.41 9.05 -12.55
C PRO A 97 -14.38 7.93 -12.16
N GLY A 98 -15.65 8.27 -11.95
CA GLY A 98 -16.69 7.28 -11.62
C GLY A 98 -16.95 6.26 -12.74
N GLU A 99 -16.89 6.66 -14.01
CA GLU A 99 -17.02 5.75 -15.14
C GLU A 99 -15.82 4.80 -15.23
N ALA A 100 -14.61 5.33 -15.03
CA ALA A 100 -13.40 4.54 -15.02
C ALA A 100 -13.41 3.51 -13.86
N LEU A 101 -13.83 3.92 -12.65
CA LEU A 101 -13.97 3.00 -11.51
C LEU A 101 -15.01 1.92 -11.79
N ALA A 102 -16.18 2.28 -12.33
CA ALA A 102 -17.23 1.32 -12.68
C ALA A 102 -16.78 0.30 -13.74
N ALA A 103 -15.95 0.71 -14.70
CA ALA A 103 -15.38 -0.21 -15.69
C ALA A 103 -14.41 -1.22 -15.04
N ILE A 104 -13.61 -0.80 -14.05
CA ILE A 104 -12.73 -1.68 -13.29
C ILE A 104 -13.55 -2.66 -12.46
N GLU A 105 -14.55 -2.18 -11.74
CA GLU A 105 -15.48 -3.03 -10.98
C GLU A 105 -16.14 -4.09 -11.84
N GLY A 106 -16.64 -3.69 -13.02
CA GLY A 106 -17.26 -4.62 -13.97
C GLY A 106 -16.29 -5.70 -14.47
N THR A 107 -15.03 -5.35 -14.68
CA THR A 107 -13.99 -6.33 -15.05
C THR A 107 -13.72 -7.31 -13.90
N MET A 108 -13.57 -6.81 -12.69
CA MET A 108 -13.30 -7.65 -11.51
C MET A 108 -14.49 -8.55 -11.18
N GLU A 109 -15.72 -8.08 -11.35
CA GLU A 109 -16.92 -8.88 -11.14
C GLU A 109 -17.04 -10.00 -12.20
N ALA A 110 -16.71 -9.71 -13.46
CA ALA A 110 -16.68 -10.71 -14.53
C ALA A 110 -15.66 -11.82 -14.26
N GLU A 111 -14.58 -11.53 -13.53
CA GLU A 111 -13.58 -12.50 -13.06
C GLU A 111 -14.00 -13.20 -11.75
N GLY A 112 -15.19 -12.90 -11.24
CA GLY A 112 -15.74 -13.56 -10.05
C GLY A 112 -15.17 -13.05 -8.72
N SER A 113 -14.77 -11.79 -8.65
CA SER A 113 -14.17 -11.20 -7.44
C SER A 113 -15.12 -11.18 -6.24
N GLY A 114 -16.43 -11.08 -6.46
CA GLY A 114 -17.45 -10.99 -5.41
C GLY A 114 -17.28 -9.76 -4.52
N LEU A 115 -16.85 -8.63 -5.09
CA LEU A 115 -16.67 -7.38 -4.38
C LEU A 115 -18.01 -6.80 -3.92
N HIS A 116 -18.08 -6.37 -2.66
CA HIS A 116 -19.24 -5.63 -2.15
C HIS A 116 -18.77 -4.26 -1.65
N ALA A 117 -19.13 -3.19 -2.35
CA ALA A 117 -18.85 -1.83 -1.94
C ALA A 117 -19.60 -1.50 -0.64
N VAL A 118 -18.89 -0.98 0.37
CA VAL A 118 -19.44 -0.64 1.70
C VAL A 118 -19.25 0.82 2.05
N GLU A 119 -18.28 1.49 1.48
CA GLU A 119 -18.04 2.92 1.63
C GLU A 119 -17.71 3.53 0.27
N SER A 120 -18.09 4.78 0.07
CA SER A 120 -17.81 5.52 -1.15
C SER A 120 -17.53 6.98 -0.83
N TYR A 121 -16.55 7.54 -1.50
CA TYR A 121 -16.26 8.97 -1.54
C TYR A 121 -16.19 9.42 -2.99
N GLU A 122 -16.72 10.59 -3.30
CA GLU A 122 -16.70 11.17 -4.63
C GLU A 122 -16.64 12.69 -4.54
N ASP A 123 -15.74 13.28 -5.33
CA ASP A 123 -15.69 14.70 -5.61
C ASP A 123 -15.49 14.95 -7.11
N VAL A 124 -15.10 16.17 -7.51
CA VAL A 124 -14.99 16.57 -8.92
C VAL A 124 -13.93 15.76 -9.67
N SER A 125 -12.81 15.43 -9.01
CA SER A 125 -11.65 14.80 -9.64
C SER A 125 -11.35 13.40 -9.11
N THR A 126 -12.03 12.97 -8.05
CA THR A 126 -11.70 11.73 -7.36
C THR A 126 -12.95 10.93 -7.02
N VAL A 127 -12.87 9.64 -7.26
CA VAL A 127 -13.83 8.68 -6.70
C VAL A 127 -13.05 7.58 -6.00
N SER A 128 -13.48 7.19 -4.80
CA SER A 128 -12.94 6.01 -4.13
C SER A 128 -14.05 5.15 -3.53
N ARG A 129 -13.82 3.85 -3.46
CA ARG A 129 -14.70 2.88 -2.82
C ARG A 129 -13.92 1.87 -2.01
N SER A 130 -14.49 1.50 -0.87
CA SER A 130 -13.98 0.44 0.00
C SER A 130 -14.88 -0.77 -0.09
N TYR A 131 -14.28 -1.96 -0.14
CA TYR A 131 -15.00 -3.21 -0.41
C TYR A 131 -14.72 -4.25 0.66
N THR A 132 -15.76 -5.03 0.96
CA THR A 132 -15.59 -6.35 1.54
C THR A 132 -15.30 -7.35 0.42
N VAL A 133 -14.42 -8.32 0.71
CA VAL A 133 -14.07 -9.40 -0.22
C VAL A 133 -14.33 -10.74 0.47
N PRO A 134 -15.24 -11.58 -0.06
CA PRO A 134 -15.55 -12.87 0.54
C PRO A 134 -14.30 -13.74 0.69
N GLY A 135 -14.13 -14.30 1.87
CA GLY A 135 -13.00 -15.20 2.16
C GLY A 135 -11.65 -14.50 2.38
N SER A 136 -11.57 -13.17 2.26
CA SER A 136 -10.35 -12.45 2.60
C SER A 136 -10.00 -12.63 4.07
N LYS A 137 -8.74 -13.01 4.31
CA LYS A 137 -8.18 -13.14 5.67
C LYS A 137 -7.58 -11.84 6.18
N ARG A 138 -7.37 -10.86 5.29
CA ARG A 138 -6.81 -9.55 5.61
C ARG A 138 -7.87 -8.49 5.40
N PHE A 139 -8.12 -7.72 6.44
CA PHE A 139 -9.07 -6.62 6.42
C PHE A 139 -8.76 -5.63 7.53
N VAL A 140 -9.26 -4.43 7.38
CA VAL A 140 -9.34 -3.40 8.41
C VAL A 140 -10.80 -3.22 8.80
N ASN A 141 -11.08 -3.09 10.08
CA ASN A 141 -12.43 -2.77 10.54
C ASN A 141 -12.67 -1.26 10.36
N SER A 142 -13.77 -0.92 9.69
CA SER A 142 -14.31 0.43 9.60
C SER A 142 -15.78 0.36 9.99
N GLY A 143 -16.10 0.85 11.19
CA GLY A 143 -17.41 0.61 11.78
C GLY A 143 -17.76 -0.87 11.83
N ASP A 144 -18.88 -1.25 11.24
CA ASP A 144 -19.36 -2.64 11.17
C ASP A 144 -18.83 -3.41 9.94
N HIS A 145 -17.99 -2.78 9.11
CA HIS A 145 -17.50 -3.36 7.87
C HIS A 145 -16.06 -3.86 7.99
N LYS A 146 -15.76 -4.95 7.28
CA LYS A 146 -14.41 -5.49 7.11
C LYS A 146 -13.91 -5.11 5.72
N ILE A 147 -13.16 -4.02 5.63
CA ILE A 147 -12.59 -3.53 4.39
C ILE A 147 -11.37 -4.39 4.05
N ALA A 148 -11.40 -5.05 2.92
CA ALA A 148 -10.33 -5.91 2.43
C ALA A 148 -9.69 -5.39 1.14
N LEU A 149 -10.33 -4.41 0.49
CA LEU A 149 -9.83 -3.75 -0.72
C LEU A 149 -10.39 -2.33 -0.77
N GLN A 150 -9.56 -1.41 -1.22
CA GLN A 150 -9.95 -0.04 -1.54
C GLN A 150 -9.48 0.29 -2.96
N MET A 151 -10.32 0.92 -3.75
CA MET A 151 -9.96 1.43 -5.07
C MET A 151 -10.26 2.93 -5.14
N ALA A 152 -9.37 3.66 -5.78
CA ALA A 152 -9.55 5.07 -6.08
C ALA A 152 -9.17 5.36 -7.54
N VAL A 153 -9.91 6.27 -8.15
CA VAL A 153 -9.58 6.87 -9.44
C VAL A 153 -9.50 8.37 -9.25
N HIS A 154 -8.35 8.94 -9.59
CA HIS A 154 -8.12 10.37 -9.55
C HIS A 154 -7.82 10.89 -10.97
N GLN A 155 -8.54 11.91 -11.40
CA GLN A 155 -8.32 12.58 -12.65
C GLN A 155 -7.31 13.72 -12.49
N ASN A 156 -6.27 13.69 -13.30
CA ASN A 156 -5.26 14.74 -13.34
C ASN A 156 -5.84 16.00 -14.02
N ASP A 157 -5.79 17.13 -13.33
CA ASP A 157 -6.32 18.42 -13.82
C ASP A 157 -5.61 18.95 -15.08
N ASN A 158 -4.37 18.50 -15.35
CA ASN A 158 -3.57 19.04 -16.46
C ASN A 158 -3.88 18.36 -17.81
N ASP A 159 -4.17 17.06 -17.79
CA ASP A 159 -4.31 16.27 -19.03
C ASP A 159 -5.57 15.38 -19.04
N ASN A 160 -6.39 15.49 -18.00
CA ASN A 160 -7.60 14.68 -17.79
C ASN A 160 -7.34 13.16 -17.80
N SER A 161 -6.11 12.73 -17.59
CA SER A 161 -5.80 11.30 -17.43
C SER A 161 -6.27 10.77 -16.09
N ASN A 162 -6.80 9.57 -16.07
CA ASN A 162 -7.23 8.90 -14.84
C ASN A 162 -6.11 8.02 -14.29
N ARG A 163 -5.74 8.26 -13.04
CA ARG A 163 -4.85 7.42 -12.23
C ARG A 163 -5.70 6.50 -11.38
N VAL A 164 -5.39 5.22 -11.42
CA VAL A 164 -6.03 4.19 -10.58
C VAL A 164 -5.08 3.79 -9.47
N THR A 165 -5.58 3.74 -8.25
CA THR A 165 -4.85 3.22 -7.10
C THR A 165 -5.69 2.15 -6.42
N ILE A 166 -5.10 0.99 -6.16
CA ILE A 166 -5.73 -0.14 -5.48
C ILE A 166 -4.94 -0.46 -4.23
N GLY A 167 -5.60 -0.49 -3.08
CA GLY A 167 -5.04 -0.83 -1.78
C GLY A 167 -5.58 -2.16 -1.24
N LEU A 168 -4.72 -2.94 -0.62
CA LEU A 168 -5.00 -4.23 0.01
C LEU A 168 -4.46 -4.23 1.45
N PRO A 169 -5.28 -3.99 2.49
CA PRO A 169 -6.71 -3.66 2.44
C PRO A 169 -7.02 -2.19 2.13
N LEU A 170 -6.12 -1.25 2.37
CA LEU A 170 -6.32 0.20 2.20
C LEU A 170 -5.24 0.81 1.32
N ILE A 171 -5.56 1.96 0.72
CA ILE A 171 -4.58 2.80 0.03
C ILE A 171 -3.77 3.56 1.08
N THR A 172 -2.44 3.43 1.03
CA THR A 172 -1.49 4.10 1.93
C THR A 172 -0.50 4.97 1.18
N ILE A 173 -0.71 5.16 -0.11
CA ILE A 173 0.06 6.06 -0.97
C ILE A 173 -0.85 7.18 -1.47
N GLU A 174 -0.26 8.31 -1.87
CA GLU A 174 -1.02 9.40 -2.49
C GLU A 174 -1.57 8.98 -3.87
N TYR A 175 -2.79 9.40 -4.17
CA TYR A 175 -3.47 9.16 -5.43
C TYR A 175 -3.93 10.44 -6.12
#